data_e68e7e2a7e35daa41671c38390754036
#
_entry.id   e68e7e2a7e35daa41671c38390754036
#
_cell.length_a   1.000
_cell.length_b   1.000
_cell.length_c   1.000
_cell.angle_alpha   90.00
_cell.angle_beta   90.00
_cell.angle_gamma   90.00
#
_symmetry.space_group_name_H-M   'P 1'
#
loop_
_entity.id
_entity.type
_entity.pdbx_description
1 polymer ?
#
loop_
_entity_poly.entity_id
_entity_poly.type
_entity_poly.pdbx_seq_one_letter_code
_entity_poly.pdbx_strand_id
1 'polypeptide(L)'
;MKVGLLTFVCAQNWGAVLQGYSTQEFINNNTSHECEVLNWEPVDNSLLKPYKTIPNLLHSILHISRCKQRIQKFENFRKRYIKWSPICYTEEEREKLNEKYQAFIVGSDQVWITLDHVNPTMFLNFVSDENKKISYAPSFGADRVNESCNSELKAYIEKFDAISVREASGVDIIRRFSDIPVQIVTDPVFLNSRKFWSALAKEPQVKEKYIFLYPTQITKQFCDVVKHMKKKYGLSVYTPFYISGCKTIKNMGILEFLGWIKKAEYVFATSFHATAFSNIA
;
A
#
# COMPACT_ATOMS: atom_id res chain seq x y z
N MET A 1 -18.78 11.53 -13.06
CA MET A 1 -17.89 12.51 -12.41
C MET A 1 -16.46 12.02 -12.56
N LYS A 2 -15.49 12.94 -12.62
CA LYS A 2 -14.08 12.60 -12.49
C LYS A 2 -13.66 12.64 -11.03
N VAL A 3 -12.94 11.63 -10.60
CA VAL A 3 -12.51 11.41 -9.21
C VAL A 3 -10.99 11.39 -9.14
N GLY A 4 -10.41 12.18 -8.27
CA GLY A 4 -8.99 12.15 -7.92
C GLY A 4 -8.73 11.26 -6.72
N LEU A 5 -7.92 10.22 -6.86
CA LEU A 5 -7.54 9.30 -5.77
C LEU A 5 -6.15 9.64 -5.24
N LEU A 6 -6.05 10.02 -3.98
CA LEU A 6 -4.80 10.26 -3.27
C LEU A 6 -4.45 9.07 -2.38
N THR A 7 -3.35 8.39 -2.61
CA THR A 7 -2.85 7.30 -1.76
C THR A 7 -1.40 6.94 -2.08
N PHE A 8 -0.77 6.07 -1.28
CA PHE A 8 0.62 5.66 -1.40
C PHE A 8 0.88 4.67 -2.56
N VAL A 9 0.73 5.12 -3.81
CA VAL A 9 1.01 4.28 -4.99
C VAL A 9 2.46 4.40 -5.47
N CYS A 10 3.15 5.50 -5.15
CA CYS A 10 4.54 5.73 -5.56
C CYS A 10 5.56 4.92 -4.74
N ALA A 11 5.20 4.45 -3.54
CA ALA A 11 6.06 3.66 -2.68
C ALA A 11 6.51 2.32 -3.31
N GLN A 12 7.70 1.84 -2.93
CA GLN A 12 8.20 0.50 -3.32
C GLN A 12 7.59 -0.60 -2.41
N ASN A 13 6.27 -0.52 -2.19
CA ASN A 13 5.48 -1.42 -1.37
C ASN A 13 4.40 -2.09 -2.21
N TRP A 14 4.41 -3.43 -2.27
CA TRP A 14 3.47 -4.22 -3.07
C TRP A 14 2.02 -3.95 -2.68
N GLY A 15 1.73 -3.94 -1.38
CA GLY A 15 0.38 -3.70 -0.86
C GLY A 15 -0.12 -2.29 -1.13
N ALA A 16 0.72 -1.28 -0.89
CA ALA A 16 0.38 0.12 -1.13
C ALA A 16 0.02 0.38 -2.60
N VAL A 17 0.76 -0.21 -3.54
CA VAL A 17 0.44 -0.09 -4.98
C VAL A 17 -0.84 -0.82 -5.32
N LEU A 18 -1.03 -2.05 -4.81
CA LEU A 18 -2.18 -2.88 -5.14
C LEU A 18 -3.49 -2.34 -4.56
N GLN A 19 -3.50 -1.76 -3.36
CA GLN A 19 -4.71 -1.15 -2.79
C GLN A 19 -5.16 0.09 -3.60
N GLY A 20 -4.22 0.95 -4.03
CA GLY A 20 -4.54 2.10 -4.86
C GLY A 20 -5.05 1.68 -6.24
N TYR A 21 -4.40 0.70 -6.87
CA TYR A 21 -4.86 0.09 -8.11
C TYR A 21 -6.26 -0.52 -7.96
N SER A 22 -6.50 -1.24 -6.87
CA SER A 22 -7.80 -1.84 -6.58
C SER A 22 -8.93 -0.82 -6.49
N THR A 23 -8.69 0.29 -5.78
CA THR A 23 -9.64 1.39 -5.65
C THR A 23 -9.97 2.00 -7.02
N GLN A 24 -8.95 2.33 -7.80
CA GLN A 24 -9.11 2.90 -9.13
C GLN A 24 -9.90 1.98 -10.07
N GLU A 25 -9.52 0.70 -10.14
CA GLU A 25 -10.19 -0.29 -10.99
C GLU A 25 -11.64 -0.52 -10.57
N PHE A 26 -11.90 -0.59 -9.27
CA PHE A 26 -13.25 -0.75 -8.79
C PHE A 26 -14.16 0.42 -9.20
N ILE A 27 -13.71 1.64 -9.01
CA ILE A 27 -14.47 2.85 -9.40
C ILE A 27 -14.70 2.86 -10.91
N ASN A 28 -13.65 2.63 -11.72
CA ASN A 28 -13.72 2.70 -13.17
C ASN A 28 -14.60 1.60 -13.80
N ASN A 29 -14.68 0.42 -13.19
CA ASN A 29 -15.37 -0.73 -13.77
C ASN A 29 -16.77 -0.98 -13.17
N ASN A 30 -17.06 -0.44 -11.98
CA ASN A 30 -18.31 -0.75 -11.27
C ASN A 30 -19.17 0.50 -11.00
N THR A 31 -18.74 1.68 -11.44
CA THR A 31 -19.51 2.91 -11.31
C THR A 31 -19.51 3.69 -12.63
N SER A 32 -20.35 4.71 -12.74
CA SER A 32 -20.34 5.66 -13.85
C SER A 32 -19.27 6.75 -13.71
N HIS A 33 -18.32 6.61 -12.78
CA HIS A 33 -17.30 7.59 -12.48
C HIS A 33 -15.96 7.18 -13.09
N GLU A 34 -15.13 8.16 -13.42
CA GLU A 34 -13.77 7.98 -13.90
C GLU A 34 -12.79 8.38 -12.80
N CYS A 35 -11.91 7.46 -12.40
CA CYS A 35 -10.93 7.65 -11.33
C CYS A 35 -9.51 7.68 -11.89
N GLU A 36 -8.77 8.72 -11.53
CA GLU A 36 -7.32 8.84 -11.76
C GLU A 36 -6.59 8.93 -10.42
N VAL A 37 -5.45 8.26 -10.31
CA VAL A 37 -4.56 8.40 -9.14
C VAL A 37 -3.81 9.71 -9.23
N LEU A 38 -3.80 10.51 -8.17
CA LEU A 38 -3.09 11.78 -8.14
C LEU A 38 -1.58 11.54 -8.13
N ASN A 39 -0.89 12.14 -9.09
CA ASN A 39 0.55 11.99 -9.27
C ASN A 39 1.29 13.14 -8.55
N TRP A 40 1.43 13.03 -7.24
CA TRP A 40 1.93 14.11 -6.37
C TRP A 40 3.25 13.78 -5.66
N GLU A 41 3.61 12.51 -5.55
CA GLU A 41 4.85 12.08 -4.90
C GLU A 41 5.92 11.68 -5.92
N PRO A 42 7.18 12.08 -5.70
CA PRO A 42 8.29 11.52 -6.46
C PRO A 42 8.43 10.03 -6.16
N VAL A 43 8.87 9.26 -7.15
CA VAL A 43 9.13 7.82 -6.99
C VAL A 43 10.17 7.61 -5.89
N ASP A 44 9.86 6.74 -4.93
CA ASP A 44 10.79 6.38 -3.85
C ASP A 44 11.98 5.58 -4.40
N ASN A 45 13.13 6.23 -4.47
CA ASN A 45 14.41 5.67 -4.85
C ASN A 45 15.29 5.28 -3.65
N SER A 46 14.75 5.21 -2.44
CA SER A 46 15.50 4.91 -1.21
C SER A 46 16.26 3.56 -1.29
N LEU A 47 15.74 2.61 -2.06
CA LEU A 47 16.37 1.31 -2.30
C LEU A 47 17.66 1.38 -3.11
N LEU A 48 17.91 2.47 -3.82
CA LEU A 48 19.16 2.69 -4.58
C LEU A 48 20.29 3.21 -3.70
N LYS A 49 20.00 3.64 -2.45
CA LYS A 49 21.04 4.09 -1.52
C LYS A 49 21.93 2.90 -1.17
N PRO A 50 23.27 3.00 -1.35
CA PRO A 50 24.17 1.93 -1.00
C PRO A 50 24.13 1.68 0.52
N TYR A 51 24.09 0.41 0.92
CA TYR A 51 24.26 0.06 2.33
C TYR A 51 25.67 0.51 2.77
N LYS A 52 25.75 1.34 3.81
CA LYS A 52 27.02 1.87 4.34
C LYS A 52 28.00 0.80 4.88
N THR A 53 27.57 -0.47 4.93
CA THR A 53 28.30 -1.56 5.61
C THR A 53 28.58 -2.79 4.73
N ILE A 54 28.60 -2.67 3.39
CA ILE A 54 28.92 -3.83 2.53
C ILE A 54 30.43 -3.85 2.21
N PRO A 55 31.20 -4.82 2.74
CA PRO A 55 32.66 -4.85 2.55
C PRO A 55 33.12 -5.25 1.14
N ASN A 56 32.19 -5.66 0.25
CA ASN A 56 32.54 -6.23 -1.05
C ASN A 56 31.85 -5.47 -2.19
N LEU A 57 32.65 -4.82 -3.05
CA LEU A 57 32.21 -4.02 -4.20
C LEU A 57 31.29 -4.82 -5.15
N LEU A 58 31.63 -6.08 -5.42
CA LEU A 58 30.86 -6.97 -6.30
C LEU A 58 29.44 -7.22 -5.73
N HIS A 59 29.35 -7.43 -4.42
CA HIS A 59 28.07 -7.63 -3.73
C HIS A 59 27.21 -6.35 -3.76
N SER A 60 27.83 -5.18 -3.63
CA SER A 60 27.16 -3.88 -3.75
C SER A 60 26.62 -3.66 -5.16
N ILE A 61 27.39 -3.95 -6.20
CA ILE A 61 26.97 -3.84 -7.61
C ILE A 61 25.77 -4.75 -7.90
N LEU A 62 25.84 -6.01 -7.46
CA LEU A 62 24.75 -6.98 -7.63
C LEU A 62 23.49 -6.56 -6.86
N HIS A 63 23.64 -5.98 -5.67
CA HIS A 63 22.52 -5.45 -4.88
C HIS A 63 21.83 -4.28 -5.62
N ILE A 64 22.61 -3.29 -6.08
CA ILE A 64 22.10 -2.15 -6.83
C ILE A 64 21.39 -2.60 -8.11
N SER A 65 21.97 -3.54 -8.86
CA SER A 65 21.34 -4.10 -10.06
C SER A 65 19.98 -4.75 -9.75
N ARG A 66 19.89 -5.53 -8.68
CA ARG A 66 18.62 -6.16 -8.24
C ARG A 66 17.58 -5.13 -7.81
N CYS A 67 18.00 -4.10 -7.07
CA CYS A 67 17.11 -3.01 -6.69
C CYS A 67 16.58 -2.27 -7.92
N LYS A 68 17.43 -1.95 -8.89
CA LYS A 68 17.02 -1.34 -10.16
C LYS A 68 16.00 -2.18 -10.91
N GLN A 69 16.21 -3.50 -11.03
CA GLN A 69 15.25 -4.40 -11.68
C GLN A 69 13.91 -4.47 -10.95
N ARG A 70 13.90 -4.46 -9.61
CA ARG A 70 12.66 -4.39 -8.84
C ARG A 70 11.93 -3.09 -9.06
N ILE A 71 12.63 -1.96 -8.97
CA ILE A 71 12.08 -0.63 -9.25
C ILE A 71 11.48 -0.60 -10.64
N GLN A 72 12.19 -1.09 -11.66
CA GLN A 72 11.69 -1.14 -13.03
C GLN A 72 10.39 -1.94 -13.16
N LYS A 73 10.24 -3.06 -12.41
CA LYS A 73 9.00 -3.84 -12.42
C LYS A 73 7.84 -3.08 -11.78
N PHE A 74 8.10 -2.31 -10.71
CA PHE A 74 7.10 -1.43 -10.10
C PHE A 74 6.68 -0.33 -11.08
N GLU A 75 7.65 0.33 -11.72
CA GLU A 75 7.38 1.36 -12.73
C GLU A 75 6.59 0.80 -13.92
N ASN A 76 6.97 -0.38 -14.43
CA ASN A 76 6.25 -1.02 -15.52
C ASN A 76 4.80 -1.34 -15.13
N PHE A 77 4.57 -1.77 -13.87
CA PHE A 77 3.21 -1.97 -13.37
C PHE A 77 2.44 -0.65 -13.32
N ARG A 78 3.00 0.38 -12.69
CA ARG A 78 2.37 1.70 -12.58
C ARG A 78 2.04 2.27 -13.94
N LYS A 79 3.00 2.26 -14.87
CA LYS A 79 2.82 2.76 -16.23
C LYS A 79 1.75 2.03 -17.03
N ARG A 80 1.58 0.72 -16.78
CA ARG A 80 0.63 -0.11 -17.52
C ARG A 80 -0.78 -0.09 -16.92
N TYR A 81 -0.88 -0.05 -15.59
CA TYR A 81 -2.14 -0.31 -14.90
C TYR A 81 -2.72 0.89 -14.15
N ILE A 82 -1.92 1.89 -13.83
CA ILE A 82 -2.41 3.07 -13.12
C ILE A 82 -2.73 4.19 -14.12
N LYS A 83 -3.95 4.71 -14.07
CA LYS A 83 -4.34 5.94 -14.75
C LYS A 83 -3.98 7.11 -13.85
N TRP A 84 -3.05 7.93 -14.30
CA TRP A 84 -2.49 9.02 -13.52
C TRP A 84 -3.14 10.35 -13.85
N SER A 85 -3.26 11.22 -12.85
CA SER A 85 -3.43 12.65 -13.07
C SER A 85 -2.18 13.25 -13.74
N PRO A 86 -2.23 14.50 -14.23
CA PRO A 86 -1.01 15.29 -14.42
C PRO A 86 -0.16 15.26 -13.16
N ILE A 87 1.17 15.35 -13.35
CA ILE A 87 2.11 15.40 -12.21
C ILE A 87 1.99 16.74 -11.51
N CYS A 88 2.01 16.72 -10.17
CA CYS A 88 1.88 17.90 -9.32
C CYS A 88 3.01 17.92 -8.29
N TYR A 89 3.96 18.84 -8.45
CA TYR A 89 5.09 19.02 -7.55
C TYR A 89 4.81 20.09 -6.48
N THR A 90 3.99 21.09 -6.80
CA THR A 90 3.72 22.23 -5.93
C THR A 90 2.30 22.20 -5.39
N GLU A 91 2.05 22.96 -4.33
CA GLU A 91 0.73 23.14 -3.76
C GLU A 91 -0.25 23.80 -4.76
N GLU A 92 0.23 24.82 -5.47
CA GLU A 92 -0.53 25.50 -6.52
C GLU A 92 -0.95 24.55 -7.65
N GLU A 93 -0.09 23.63 -8.06
CA GLU A 93 -0.43 22.62 -9.06
C GLU A 93 -1.48 21.63 -8.55
N ARG A 94 -1.47 21.31 -7.24
CA ARG A 94 -2.52 20.49 -6.63
C ARG A 94 -3.85 21.20 -6.55
N GLU A 95 -3.85 22.49 -6.23
CA GLU A 95 -5.07 23.31 -6.21
C GLU A 95 -5.77 23.36 -7.58
N LYS A 96 -4.99 23.40 -8.68
CA LYS A 96 -5.53 23.36 -10.05
C LYS A 96 -6.28 22.07 -10.39
N LEU A 97 -6.06 20.98 -9.62
CA LEU A 97 -6.80 19.73 -9.77
C LEU A 97 -8.30 19.92 -9.47
N ASN A 98 -8.68 20.95 -8.70
CA ASN A 98 -10.08 21.27 -8.39
C ASN A 98 -10.91 21.62 -9.65
N GLU A 99 -10.28 22.12 -10.70
CA GLU A 99 -10.94 22.40 -11.98
C GLU A 99 -11.23 21.10 -12.77
N LYS A 100 -10.45 20.06 -12.52
CA LYS A 100 -10.53 18.78 -13.27
C LYS A 100 -11.43 17.75 -12.60
N TYR A 101 -11.41 17.67 -11.26
CA TYR A 101 -12.10 16.64 -10.49
C TYR A 101 -13.24 17.23 -9.66
N GLN A 102 -14.37 16.55 -9.61
CA GLN A 102 -15.55 16.95 -8.81
C GLN A 102 -15.57 16.24 -7.45
N ALA A 103 -14.76 15.21 -7.28
CA ALA A 103 -14.61 14.50 -6.01
C ALA A 103 -13.16 14.04 -5.84
N PHE A 104 -12.71 14.04 -4.61
CA PHE A 104 -11.41 13.56 -4.20
C PHE A 104 -11.56 12.49 -3.13
N ILE A 105 -10.83 11.40 -3.30
CA ILE A 105 -10.80 10.30 -2.34
C ILE A 105 -9.39 10.21 -1.77
N VAL A 106 -9.25 10.29 -0.44
CA VAL A 106 -8.04 9.77 0.19
C VAL A 106 -8.22 8.28 0.43
N GLY A 107 -7.34 7.49 -0.18
CA GLY A 107 -7.44 6.03 -0.18
C GLY A 107 -6.87 5.37 1.05
N SER A 108 -6.85 4.05 1.03
CA SER A 108 -6.38 3.19 2.10
C SER A 108 -4.87 3.30 2.37
N ASP A 109 -4.37 2.39 3.20
CA ASP A 109 -3.05 2.35 3.81
C ASP A 109 -2.90 3.34 4.97
N GLN A 110 -1.71 3.45 5.54
CA GLN A 110 -1.40 4.31 6.69
C GLN A 110 -1.23 5.78 6.27
N VAL A 111 -2.13 6.29 5.42
CA VAL A 111 -2.09 7.67 4.91
C VAL A 111 -2.38 8.71 5.99
N TRP A 112 -3.06 8.33 7.07
CA TRP A 112 -3.36 9.19 8.22
C TRP A 112 -2.42 8.97 9.41
N ILE A 113 -1.24 8.37 9.18
CA ILE A 113 -0.25 8.23 10.24
C ILE A 113 0.14 9.61 10.78
N THR A 114 -0.06 9.79 12.09
CA THR A 114 0.14 11.05 12.78
C THR A 114 0.96 10.78 14.05
N LEU A 115 2.28 10.79 13.94
CA LEU A 115 3.18 10.58 15.08
C LEU A 115 3.39 11.90 15.84
N ASP A 116 3.99 12.88 15.17
CA ASP A 116 4.33 14.18 15.78
C ASP A 116 3.72 15.37 15.00
N HIS A 117 3.22 15.15 13.80
CA HIS A 117 2.62 16.17 12.94
C HIS A 117 1.58 15.57 12.00
N VAL A 118 0.65 16.39 11.58
CA VAL A 118 -0.35 16.05 10.56
C VAL A 118 0.23 16.35 9.19
N ASN A 119 0.02 15.46 8.21
CA ASN A 119 0.31 15.77 6.81
C ASN A 119 -0.96 16.34 6.13
N PRO A 120 -1.07 17.65 5.92
CA PRO A 120 -2.30 18.27 5.42
C PRO A 120 -2.76 17.70 4.07
N THR A 121 -1.81 17.36 3.20
CA THR A 121 -2.13 16.80 1.86
C THR A 121 -2.92 15.51 1.97
N MET A 122 -2.60 14.63 2.95
CA MET A 122 -3.34 13.37 3.18
C MET A 122 -4.73 13.60 3.79
N PHE A 123 -5.05 14.82 4.18
CA PHE A 123 -6.39 15.25 4.58
C PHE A 123 -7.07 16.12 3.51
N LEU A 124 -6.56 16.08 2.27
CA LEU A 124 -7.13 16.79 1.13
C LEU A 124 -7.27 18.32 1.38
N ASN A 125 -6.28 18.93 2.04
CA ASN A 125 -6.30 20.36 2.37
C ASN A 125 -6.35 21.28 1.15
N PHE A 126 -5.85 20.81 -0.01
CA PHE A 126 -5.83 21.54 -1.29
C PHE A 126 -7.17 21.48 -2.03
N VAL A 127 -8.11 20.67 -1.58
CA VAL A 127 -9.41 20.50 -2.23
C VAL A 127 -10.33 21.63 -1.79
N SER A 128 -10.97 22.31 -2.77
CA SER A 128 -11.95 23.37 -2.51
C SER A 128 -13.23 22.83 -1.88
N ASP A 129 -13.99 23.73 -1.23
CA ASP A 129 -15.26 23.34 -0.58
C ASP A 129 -16.38 23.02 -1.58
N GLU A 130 -16.20 23.36 -2.86
CA GLU A 130 -17.14 23.03 -3.94
C GLU A 130 -17.03 21.56 -4.36
N ASN A 131 -15.89 20.91 -4.11
CA ASN A 131 -15.58 19.55 -4.49
C ASN A 131 -15.76 18.59 -3.31
N LYS A 132 -16.20 17.37 -3.61
CA LYS A 132 -16.43 16.34 -2.59
C LYS A 132 -15.13 15.80 -2.03
N LYS A 133 -15.01 15.74 -0.71
CA LYS A 133 -13.90 15.17 0.06
C LYS A 133 -14.34 13.87 0.73
N ILE A 134 -13.77 12.77 0.34
CA ILE A 134 -14.17 11.44 0.82
C ILE A 134 -12.94 10.70 1.33
N SER A 135 -13.06 9.99 2.44
CA SER A 135 -12.05 9.02 2.83
C SER A 135 -12.54 7.59 2.63
N TYR A 136 -11.71 6.73 2.05
CA TYR A 136 -12.00 5.31 1.90
C TYR A 136 -10.90 4.46 2.53
N ALA A 137 -11.19 3.89 3.69
CA ALA A 137 -10.32 2.97 4.43
C ALA A 137 -8.91 3.51 4.80
N PRO A 138 -8.64 4.83 5.02
CA PRO A 138 -7.36 5.23 5.57
C PRO A 138 -7.16 4.64 6.96
N SER A 139 -5.88 4.52 7.34
CA SER A 139 -5.46 4.04 8.65
C SER A 139 -4.55 5.06 9.32
N PHE A 140 -4.73 5.25 10.62
CA PHE A 140 -3.77 6.00 11.43
C PHE A 140 -2.50 5.19 11.75
N GLY A 141 -2.53 3.87 11.55
CA GLY A 141 -1.41 2.98 11.84
C GLY A 141 -1.11 2.84 13.34
N ALA A 142 -1.97 3.35 14.19
CA ALA A 142 -1.85 3.37 15.65
C ALA A 142 -3.23 3.41 16.32
N ASP A 143 -3.27 3.06 17.61
CA ASP A 143 -4.50 3.14 18.41
C ASP A 143 -4.69 4.53 19.05
N ARG A 144 -3.68 5.39 18.94
CA ARG A 144 -3.69 6.75 19.48
C ARG A 144 -2.88 7.68 18.58
N VAL A 145 -3.28 8.94 18.55
CA VAL A 145 -2.52 10.05 17.97
C VAL A 145 -2.06 10.98 19.08
N ASN A 146 -1.04 11.78 18.80
CA ASN A 146 -0.58 12.80 19.74
C ASN A 146 -1.70 13.84 19.96
N GLU A 147 -2.04 14.11 21.23
CA GLU A 147 -3.12 15.05 21.60
C GLU A 147 -2.87 16.47 21.07
N SER A 148 -1.61 16.86 20.89
CA SER A 148 -1.25 18.14 20.27
C SER A 148 -1.74 18.28 18.83
N CYS A 149 -2.03 17.18 18.15
CA CYS A 149 -2.58 17.16 16.80
C CYS A 149 -4.11 17.21 16.75
N ASN A 150 -4.80 17.07 17.88
CA ASN A 150 -6.26 16.92 17.88
C ASN A 150 -7.02 18.11 17.26
N SER A 151 -6.58 19.35 17.54
CA SER A 151 -7.24 20.55 16.98
C SER A 151 -7.05 20.66 15.46
N GLU A 152 -5.86 20.30 14.97
CA GLU A 152 -5.56 20.30 13.54
C GLU A 152 -6.30 19.15 12.81
N LEU A 153 -6.31 17.95 13.39
CA LEU A 153 -7.07 16.81 12.88
C LEU A 153 -8.56 17.12 12.80
N LYS A 154 -9.12 17.73 13.84
CA LYS A 154 -10.53 18.17 13.85
C LYS A 154 -10.81 19.09 12.67
N ALA A 155 -10.00 20.12 12.48
CA ALA A 155 -10.18 21.11 11.42
C ALA A 155 -10.16 20.50 10.00
N TYR A 156 -9.39 19.42 9.79
CA TYR A 156 -9.38 18.70 8.51
C TYR A 156 -10.53 17.70 8.39
N ILE A 157 -10.77 16.90 9.43
CA ILE A 157 -11.78 15.82 9.41
C ILE A 157 -13.19 16.40 9.20
N GLU A 158 -13.52 17.54 9.80
CA GLU A 158 -14.83 18.18 9.68
C GLU A 158 -15.11 18.74 8.27
N LYS A 159 -14.10 18.75 7.39
CA LYS A 159 -14.28 19.16 5.99
C LYS A 159 -14.63 18.00 5.04
N PHE A 160 -14.67 16.78 5.53
CA PHE A 160 -15.02 15.64 4.71
C PHE A 160 -16.54 15.50 4.56
N ASP A 161 -17.01 15.21 3.35
CA ASP A 161 -18.41 14.87 3.07
C ASP A 161 -18.78 13.46 3.54
N ALA A 162 -17.82 12.53 3.49
CA ALA A 162 -18.01 11.17 3.96
C ALA A 162 -16.70 10.58 4.48
N ILE A 163 -16.77 9.93 5.62
CA ILE A 163 -15.60 9.32 6.26
C ILE A 163 -15.81 7.83 6.47
N SER A 164 -14.87 7.06 5.95
CA SER A 164 -14.68 5.69 6.37
C SER A 164 -13.23 5.43 6.75
N VAL A 165 -13.00 4.48 7.66
CA VAL A 165 -11.68 4.04 8.11
C VAL A 165 -11.58 2.52 8.03
N ARG A 166 -10.36 2.00 8.00
CA ARG A 166 -10.12 0.55 7.87
C ARG A 166 -10.29 -0.22 9.17
N GLU A 167 -10.08 0.39 10.30
CA GLU A 167 -10.09 -0.26 11.62
C GLU A 167 -10.86 0.56 12.68
N ALA A 168 -11.34 -0.14 13.72
CA ALA A 168 -12.10 0.46 14.83
C ALA A 168 -11.32 1.54 15.58
N SER A 169 -9.99 1.36 15.76
CA SER A 169 -9.15 2.39 16.39
C SER A 169 -9.21 3.72 15.68
N GLY A 170 -9.37 3.74 14.36
CA GLY A 170 -9.58 4.98 13.59
C GLY A 170 -10.87 5.71 13.96
N VAL A 171 -11.96 4.96 14.20
CA VAL A 171 -13.23 5.54 14.71
C VAL A 171 -13.02 6.11 16.10
N ASP A 172 -12.35 5.38 16.99
CA ASP A 172 -12.10 5.80 18.38
C ASP A 172 -11.20 7.04 18.43
N ILE A 173 -10.24 7.17 17.52
CA ILE A 173 -9.40 8.36 17.39
C ILE A 173 -10.25 9.57 16.99
N ILE A 174 -11.07 9.45 15.94
CA ILE A 174 -11.88 10.57 15.43
C ILE A 174 -12.92 11.02 16.47
N ARG A 175 -13.56 10.11 17.17
CA ARG A 175 -14.56 10.40 18.20
C ARG A 175 -14.03 11.18 19.40
N ARG A 176 -12.72 11.28 19.57
CA ARG A 176 -12.13 12.10 20.65
C ARG A 176 -12.26 13.59 20.40
N PHE A 177 -12.44 14.00 19.14
CA PHE A 177 -12.44 15.41 18.76
C PHE A 177 -13.55 15.81 17.78
N SER A 178 -14.30 14.85 17.24
CA SER A 178 -15.40 15.13 16.31
C SER A 178 -16.52 14.10 16.41
N ASP A 179 -17.78 14.55 16.26
CA ASP A 179 -18.97 13.70 16.23
C ASP A 179 -19.40 13.31 14.81
N ILE A 180 -18.58 13.62 13.80
CA ILE A 180 -18.87 13.28 12.40
C ILE A 180 -19.10 11.77 12.23
N PRO A 181 -20.10 11.32 11.47
CA PRO A 181 -20.33 9.90 11.24
C PRO A 181 -19.15 9.25 10.54
N VAL A 182 -18.60 8.19 11.13
CA VAL A 182 -17.48 7.41 10.59
C VAL A 182 -17.91 5.96 10.39
N GLN A 183 -17.65 5.40 9.21
CA GLN A 183 -17.91 4.00 8.89
C GLN A 183 -16.62 3.17 8.92
N ILE A 184 -16.72 1.90 9.36
CA ILE A 184 -15.64 0.94 9.20
C ILE A 184 -15.88 0.19 7.90
N VAL A 185 -14.87 0.17 7.02
CA VAL A 185 -14.93 -0.52 5.73
C VAL A 185 -13.70 -1.39 5.53
N THR A 186 -13.79 -2.39 4.67
CA THR A 186 -12.65 -3.24 4.34
C THR A 186 -11.63 -2.50 3.47
N ASP A 187 -10.39 -2.96 3.53
CA ASP A 187 -9.34 -2.48 2.60
C ASP A 187 -9.77 -2.69 1.14
N PRO A 188 -9.45 -1.75 0.23
CA PRO A 188 -9.83 -1.83 -1.18
C PRO A 188 -9.43 -3.12 -1.89
N VAL A 189 -8.41 -3.84 -1.45
CA VAL A 189 -8.01 -5.12 -2.08
C VAL A 189 -9.15 -6.15 -2.08
N PHE A 190 -10.12 -6.02 -1.17
CA PHE A 190 -11.31 -6.87 -1.10
C PHE A 190 -12.47 -6.42 -2.00
N LEU A 191 -12.39 -5.26 -2.64
CA LEU A 191 -13.39 -4.78 -3.61
C LEU A 191 -13.38 -5.59 -4.91
N ASN A 192 -12.22 -6.14 -5.27
CA ASN A 192 -12.05 -6.92 -6.48
C ASN A 192 -12.01 -8.42 -6.16
N SER A 193 -12.59 -9.22 -7.05
CA SER A 193 -12.75 -10.66 -6.83
C SER A 193 -11.42 -11.44 -6.88
N ARG A 194 -11.43 -12.65 -6.31
CA ARG A 194 -10.34 -13.62 -6.48
C ARG A 194 -9.96 -13.83 -7.95
N LYS A 195 -10.95 -13.92 -8.83
CA LYS A 195 -10.74 -14.10 -10.28
C LYS A 195 -9.95 -12.93 -10.88
N PHE A 196 -10.28 -11.70 -10.47
CA PHE A 196 -9.57 -10.50 -10.90
C PHE A 196 -8.07 -10.56 -10.52
N TRP A 197 -7.76 -10.82 -9.26
CA TRP A 197 -6.39 -10.91 -8.79
C TRP A 197 -5.61 -12.09 -9.37
N SER A 198 -6.30 -13.23 -9.54
CA SER A 198 -5.70 -14.42 -10.15
C SER A 198 -5.34 -14.23 -11.62
N ALA A 199 -6.09 -13.41 -12.36
CA ALA A 199 -5.79 -13.09 -13.74
C ALA A 199 -4.54 -12.19 -13.90
N LEU A 200 -4.25 -11.37 -12.89
CA LEU A 200 -3.05 -10.53 -12.85
C LEU A 200 -1.80 -11.26 -12.35
N ALA A 201 -1.98 -12.33 -11.59
CA ALA A 201 -0.89 -13.02 -10.93
C ALA A 201 0.08 -13.68 -11.92
N LYS A 202 1.38 -13.37 -11.77
CA LYS A 202 2.45 -14.02 -12.51
C LYS A 202 3.10 -15.09 -11.63
N GLU A 203 2.73 -16.34 -11.86
CA GLU A 203 3.19 -17.47 -11.05
C GLU A 203 4.71 -17.71 -11.19
N PRO A 204 5.37 -18.08 -10.09
CA PRO A 204 6.79 -18.43 -10.13
C PRO A 204 7.03 -19.74 -10.86
N GLN A 205 8.20 -19.85 -11.51
CA GLN A 205 8.67 -21.05 -12.21
C GLN A 205 9.25 -22.09 -11.21
N VAL A 206 8.56 -22.29 -10.09
CA VAL A 206 8.95 -23.26 -9.04
C VAL A 206 7.97 -24.43 -9.11
N LYS A 207 8.52 -25.66 -9.24
CA LYS A 207 7.73 -26.90 -9.33
C LYS A 207 7.41 -27.49 -7.97
N GLU A 208 8.25 -27.24 -6.97
CA GLU A 208 8.07 -27.75 -5.62
C GLU A 208 6.99 -26.99 -4.86
N LYS A 209 6.29 -27.65 -3.93
CA LYS A 209 5.46 -27.01 -2.93
C LYS A 209 6.33 -26.19 -1.99
N TYR A 210 5.83 -25.02 -1.55
CA TYR A 210 6.62 -24.12 -0.72
C TYR A 210 5.78 -23.31 0.26
N ILE A 211 6.49 -22.77 1.25
CA ILE A 211 5.97 -21.73 2.15
C ILE A 211 6.43 -20.38 1.61
N PHE A 212 5.48 -19.46 1.37
CA PHE A 212 5.81 -18.06 1.09
C PHE A 212 5.83 -17.26 2.39
N LEU A 213 6.94 -16.58 2.65
CA LEU A 213 7.20 -15.86 3.87
C LEU A 213 7.29 -14.36 3.62
N TYR A 214 6.44 -13.58 4.30
CA TYR A 214 6.43 -12.12 4.16
C TYR A 214 6.32 -11.40 5.51
N PRO A 215 7.44 -11.21 6.25
CA PRO A 215 7.46 -10.47 7.51
C PRO A 215 7.55 -8.95 7.29
N THR A 216 6.91 -8.17 8.15
CA THR A 216 7.18 -6.74 8.34
C THR A 216 8.34 -6.51 9.30
N GLN A 217 8.49 -7.41 10.29
CA GLN A 217 9.59 -7.42 11.24
C GLN A 217 10.14 -8.84 11.40
N ILE A 218 11.46 -8.96 11.47
CA ILE A 218 12.14 -10.24 11.66
C ILE A 218 12.56 -10.33 13.14
N THR A 219 11.69 -10.93 13.96
CA THR A 219 11.97 -11.20 15.37
C THR A 219 12.54 -12.61 15.56
N LYS A 220 13.14 -12.87 16.73
CA LYS A 220 13.61 -14.22 17.09
C LYS A 220 12.45 -15.23 17.08
N GLN A 221 11.30 -14.86 17.67
CA GLN A 221 10.10 -15.70 17.69
C GLN A 221 9.63 -16.05 16.29
N PHE A 222 9.60 -15.05 15.38
CA PHE A 222 9.26 -15.27 13.98
C PHE A 222 10.19 -16.28 13.31
N CYS A 223 11.51 -16.14 13.49
CA CYS A 223 12.50 -17.09 12.97
C CYS A 223 12.32 -18.50 13.51
N ASP A 224 11.98 -18.65 14.79
CA ASP A 224 11.77 -19.95 15.42
C ASP A 224 10.50 -20.64 14.90
N VAL A 225 9.42 -19.88 14.67
CA VAL A 225 8.21 -20.40 13.99
C VAL A 225 8.52 -20.85 12.58
N VAL A 226 9.28 -20.07 11.80
CA VAL A 226 9.70 -20.46 10.44
C VAL A 226 10.49 -21.75 10.44
N LYS A 227 11.45 -21.92 11.36
CA LYS A 227 12.23 -23.16 11.51
C LYS A 227 11.32 -24.35 11.85
N HIS A 228 10.39 -24.16 12.79
CA HIS A 228 9.41 -25.18 13.16
C HIS A 228 8.55 -25.61 11.96
N MET A 229 7.98 -24.66 11.23
CA MET A 229 7.17 -24.92 10.04
C MET A 229 7.95 -25.67 8.95
N LYS A 230 9.18 -25.22 8.69
CA LYS A 230 10.08 -25.90 7.76
C LYS A 230 10.35 -27.36 8.14
N LYS A 231 10.61 -27.61 9.43
CA LYS A 231 10.83 -28.97 9.94
C LYS A 231 9.56 -29.83 9.88
N LYS A 232 8.42 -29.25 10.27
CA LYS A 232 7.13 -29.94 10.32
C LYS A 232 6.62 -30.35 8.94
N TYR A 233 6.73 -29.48 7.95
CA TYR A 233 6.16 -29.74 6.61
C TYR A 233 7.18 -30.18 5.57
N GLY A 234 8.48 -30.13 5.86
CA GLY A 234 9.53 -30.51 4.91
C GLY A 234 9.62 -29.60 3.67
N LEU A 235 9.00 -28.40 3.70
CA LEU A 235 8.86 -27.52 2.56
C LEU A 235 9.99 -26.49 2.48
N SER A 236 10.36 -26.12 1.26
CA SER A 236 11.21 -24.94 1.02
C SER A 236 10.48 -23.67 1.43
N VAL A 237 11.22 -22.71 2.01
CA VAL A 237 10.68 -21.39 2.39
C VAL A 237 11.24 -20.34 1.45
N TYR A 238 10.35 -19.59 0.79
CA TYR A 238 10.71 -18.51 -0.13
C TYR A 238 10.28 -17.16 0.45
N THR A 239 11.12 -16.13 0.31
CA THR A 239 10.85 -14.78 0.82
C THR A 239 11.55 -13.74 -0.07
N PRO A 240 10.99 -12.52 -0.23
CA PRO A 240 11.67 -11.43 -0.92
C PRO A 240 12.80 -10.78 -0.09
N PHE A 241 12.94 -11.18 1.17
CA PHE A 241 13.92 -10.64 2.11
C PHE A 241 15.10 -11.61 2.32
N TYR A 242 16.23 -11.07 2.79
CA TYR A 242 17.34 -11.91 3.17
C TYR A 242 17.12 -12.46 4.59
N ILE A 243 16.75 -13.75 4.69
CA ILE A 243 16.52 -14.45 5.94
C ILE A 243 17.32 -15.77 5.90
N SER A 244 18.15 -15.99 6.93
CA SER A 244 18.97 -17.20 7.02
C SER A 244 18.11 -18.48 6.95
N GLY A 245 18.54 -19.43 6.12
CA GLY A 245 17.82 -20.68 5.92
C GLY A 245 16.59 -20.60 5.00
N CYS A 246 16.31 -19.43 4.40
CA CYS A 246 15.27 -19.24 3.40
C CYS A 246 15.85 -19.01 2.00
N LYS A 247 15.11 -19.39 0.97
CA LYS A 247 15.42 -19.06 -0.42
C LYS A 247 14.95 -17.64 -0.74
N THR A 248 15.87 -16.76 -1.11
CA THR A 248 15.53 -15.36 -1.41
C THR A 248 14.99 -15.23 -2.83
N ILE A 249 13.79 -14.67 -2.95
CA ILE A 249 13.18 -14.30 -4.24
C ILE A 249 13.83 -13.00 -4.71
N LYS A 250 14.52 -13.09 -5.85
CA LYS A 250 15.19 -11.93 -6.44
C LYS A 250 14.22 -11.13 -7.29
N ASN A 251 14.25 -9.80 -7.16
CA ASN A 251 13.56 -8.86 -8.05
C ASN A 251 12.03 -9.09 -8.17
N MET A 252 11.35 -9.46 -7.08
CA MET A 252 9.91 -9.67 -7.06
C MET A 252 9.18 -8.35 -7.35
N GLY A 253 8.43 -8.29 -8.44
CA GLY A 253 7.55 -7.20 -8.80
C GLY A 253 6.12 -7.41 -8.26
N ILE A 254 5.19 -6.53 -8.67
CA ILE A 254 3.79 -6.55 -8.21
C ILE A 254 3.07 -7.83 -8.64
N LEU A 255 3.17 -8.18 -9.93
CA LEU A 255 2.48 -9.36 -10.48
C LEU A 255 3.06 -10.67 -9.94
N GLU A 256 4.38 -10.70 -9.73
CA GLU A 256 5.05 -11.84 -9.11
C GLU A 256 4.65 -12.00 -7.64
N PHE A 257 4.47 -10.91 -6.89
CA PHE A 257 4.00 -10.98 -5.50
C PHE A 257 2.65 -11.72 -5.41
N LEU A 258 1.70 -11.37 -6.26
CA LEU A 258 0.41 -12.08 -6.34
C LEU A 258 0.60 -13.55 -6.71
N GLY A 259 1.48 -13.83 -7.67
CA GLY A 259 1.75 -15.21 -8.11
C GLY A 259 2.43 -16.09 -7.04
N TRP A 260 3.35 -15.52 -6.26
CA TRP A 260 3.98 -16.22 -5.15
C TRP A 260 2.98 -16.55 -4.03
N ILE A 261 2.04 -15.66 -3.72
CA ILE A 261 0.98 -15.92 -2.74
C ILE A 261 0.02 -16.98 -3.29
N LYS A 262 -0.47 -16.82 -4.51
CA LYS A 262 -1.45 -17.72 -5.13
C LYS A 262 -0.97 -19.17 -5.21
N LYS A 263 0.32 -19.40 -5.50
CA LYS A 263 0.88 -20.74 -5.72
C LYS A 263 1.46 -21.37 -4.45
N ALA A 264 1.56 -20.62 -3.34
CA ALA A 264 2.12 -21.13 -2.09
C ALA A 264 1.22 -22.21 -1.48
N GLU A 265 1.82 -23.27 -0.94
CA GLU A 265 1.09 -24.24 -0.10
C GLU A 265 0.67 -23.61 1.23
N TYR A 266 1.54 -22.77 1.79
CA TYR A 266 1.28 -21.96 2.98
C TYR A 266 1.86 -20.56 2.81
N VAL A 267 1.09 -19.55 3.25
CA VAL A 267 1.57 -18.17 3.38
C VAL A 267 1.77 -17.86 4.85
N PHE A 268 2.95 -17.38 5.20
CA PHE A 268 3.26 -16.93 6.54
C PHE A 268 3.64 -15.46 6.50
N ALA A 269 2.77 -14.59 6.98
CA ALA A 269 2.91 -13.16 6.87
C ALA A 269 2.58 -12.44 8.16
N THR A 270 3.27 -11.32 8.41
CA THR A 270 2.92 -10.34 9.46
C THR A 270 2.54 -8.99 8.85
N SER A 271 2.57 -8.88 7.51
CA SER A 271 2.10 -7.72 6.77
C SER A 271 0.59 -7.82 6.56
N PHE A 272 -0.12 -6.70 6.77
CA PHE A 272 -1.55 -6.61 6.51
C PHE A 272 -1.90 -7.07 5.09
N HIS A 273 -1.31 -6.47 4.06
CA HIS A 273 -1.64 -6.79 2.67
C HIS A 273 -1.25 -8.22 2.25
N ALA A 274 -0.12 -8.74 2.74
CA ALA A 274 0.23 -10.13 2.43
C ALA A 274 -0.77 -11.11 3.07
N THR A 275 -1.28 -10.82 4.27
CA THR A 275 -2.35 -11.57 4.92
C THR A 275 -3.67 -11.42 4.15
N ALA A 276 -4.04 -10.20 3.75
CA ALA A 276 -5.25 -9.95 2.96
C ALA A 276 -5.24 -10.74 1.65
N PHE A 277 -4.15 -10.68 0.88
CA PHE A 277 -4.02 -11.42 -0.36
C PHE A 277 -3.98 -12.94 -0.17
N SER A 278 -3.46 -13.46 0.95
CA SER A 278 -3.51 -14.90 1.24
C SER A 278 -4.94 -15.42 1.48
N ASN A 279 -5.86 -14.55 1.91
CA ASN A 279 -7.28 -14.88 2.06
C ASN A 279 -8.06 -14.74 0.74
N ILE A 280 -7.56 -13.95 -0.21
CA ILE A 280 -8.18 -13.74 -1.53
C ILE A 280 -7.70 -14.79 -2.52
N ALA A 281 -6.48 -15.30 -2.39
CA ALA A 281 -5.79 -16.16 -3.36
C ALA A 281 -6.39 -17.58 -3.58
#